data_0cba7bf19fd7262e015430c84f65e80e
#
_entry.id   0cba7bf19fd7262e015430c84f65e80e
#
_cell.length_a   1.000
_cell.length_b   1.000
_cell.length_c   1.000
_cell.angle_alpha   90.00
_cell.angle_beta   90.00
_cell.angle_gamma   90.00
#
_symmetry.space_group_name_H-M   'P 1'
#
loop_
_entity.id
_entity.type
_entity.pdbx_description
1 polymer ?
#
loop_
_entity_poly.entity_id
_entity_poly.type
_entity_poly.pdbx_seq_one_letter_code
_entity_poly.pdbx_strand_id
1 'polypeptide(L)'
;MTMVGGLDVHRQQITFDCIDSDGLVRWGQIRPATRKTLRAWLAEHCPDGDGEFALEGCTGWRYVSEELAAAGVGVHLGDPAEIAALRGPKKRAKTDRADARLLRTLLLEGRFPESWIPPAPVVEMRTLGRLYYTLMDERRAWQQRIHAQLFHQGCPPVTALLSAAGRDTLGRAELSAAGRQYVDTALRRIDELTAEIDPLRTQLVNFAQHQTGCRALQRHYGIGWLCAVIIWAEVGDARRFRSSDQLVRFAGLDVTVYSSDSKRSPGHLSRQGSPELRWAAFEVAKSASRRGSPDYAYYHKLAAKHDHKNGKNPTLAVERKVLRRCYHSLRELGEAALALPDTRPQQAAA
;
A
#
# COMPACT_ATOMS: atom_id res chain seq x y z
N MET A 1 -27.02 -10.53 23.87
CA MET A 1 -27.65 -9.23 23.50
C MET A 1 -26.84 -8.63 22.38
N THR A 2 -27.40 -8.54 21.19
CA THR A 2 -26.65 -8.01 20.02
C THR A 2 -26.42 -6.50 20.19
N MET A 3 -25.16 -6.08 20.22
CA MET A 3 -24.77 -4.68 20.31
C MET A 3 -24.30 -4.16 18.97
N VAL A 4 -24.81 -3.03 18.51
CA VAL A 4 -24.33 -2.37 17.27
C VAL A 4 -23.67 -1.04 17.62
N GLY A 5 -22.44 -0.81 17.15
CA GLY A 5 -21.69 0.36 17.54
C GLY A 5 -20.75 0.94 16.47
N GLY A 6 -20.28 2.15 16.75
CA GLY A 6 -19.20 2.79 16.02
C GLY A 6 -18.03 3.09 16.96
N LEU A 7 -16.83 2.89 16.48
CA LEU A 7 -15.58 3.13 17.20
C LEU A 7 -14.75 4.20 16.46
N ASP A 8 -14.60 5.34 17.09
CA ASP A 8 -13.65 6.37 16.63
C ASP A 8 -12.31 6.17 17.34
N VAL A 9 -11.31 5.71 16.58
CA VAL A 9 -10.04 5.20 17.11
C VAL A 9 -8.97 6.28 17.05
N HIS A 10 -8.55 6.76 18.19
CA HIS A 10 -7.44 7.70 18.38
C HIS A 10 -6.28 7.08 19.16
N ARG A 11 -5.12 7.73 19.12
CA ARG A 11 -3.90 7.23 19.77
C ARG A 11 -4.03 7.07 21.28
N GLN A 12 -4.79 7.93 21.94
CA GLN A 12 -4.93 7.95 23.40
C GLN A 12 -6.22 7.28 23.88
N GLN A 13 -7.22 7.19 23.03
CA GLN A 13 -8.54 6.70 23.39
C GLN A 13 -9.27 6.11 22.17
N ILE A 14 -10.21 5.21 22.44
CA ILE A 14 -11.24 4.79 21.50
C ILE A 14 -12.56 5.35 22.01
N THR A 15 -13.23 6.18 21.25
CA THR A 15 -14.56 6.68 21.60
C THR A 15 -15.58 5.73 20.96
N PHE A 16 -16.50 5.20 21.76
CA PHE A 16 -17.58 4.35 21.30
C PHE A 16 -18.94 5.03 21.42
N ASP A 17 -19.84 4.73 20.51
CA ASP A 17 -21.27 5.03 20.59
C ASP A 17 -21.99 3.77 20.09
N CYS A 18 -22.74 3.09 20.96
CA CYS A 18 -23.38 1.82 20.66
C CYS A 18 -24.84 1.79 21.12
N ILE A 19 -25.61 0.88 20.56
CA ILE A 19 -27.00 0.61 20.90
C ILE A 19 -27.16 -0.88 21.12
N ASP A 20 -27.87 -1.28 22.19
CA ASP A 20 -28.20 -2.67 22.45
C ASP A 20 -29.55 -3.06 21.84
N SER A 21 -29.93 -4.34 22.00
CA SER A 21 -31.21 -4.91 21.51
C SER A 21 -32.45 -4.22 22.10
N ASP A 22 -32.33 -3.60 23.27
CA ASP A 22 -33.43 -2.93 23.97
C ASP A 22 -33.55 -1.46 23.53
N GLY A 23 -32.69 -1.00 22.59
CA GLY A 23 -32.69 0.33 22.08
C GLY A 23 -31.97 1.35 22.97
N LEU A 24 -31.25 0.89 24.01
CA LEU A 24 -30.51 1.76 24.93
C LEU A 24 -29.20 2.18 24.29
N VAL A 25 -29.04 3.48 24.12
CA VAL A 25 -27.80 4.07 23.57
C VAL A 25 -26.81 4.36 24.68
N ARG A 26 -25.58 3.82 24.52
CA ARG A 26 -24.45 4.08 25.42
C ARG A 26 -23.31 4.68 24.63
N TRP A 27 -22.57 5.59 25.27
CA TRP A 27 -21.36 6.13 24.69
C TRP A 27 -20.31 6.33 25.79
N GLY A 28 -19.05 6.30 25.41
CA GLY A 28 -17.93 6.49 26.34
C GLY A 28 -16.59 6.44 25.66
N GLN A 29 -15.55 6.27 26.45
CA GLN A 29 -14.17 6.23 26.01
C GLN A 29 -13.43 5.07 26.66
N ILE A 30 -12.73 4.29 25.85
CA ILE A 30 -11.80 3.25 26.31
C ILE A 30 -10.42 3.89 26.39
N ARG A 31 -9.86 3.95 27.58
CA ARG A 31 -8.55 4.58 27.87
C ARG A 31 -7.65 3.69 28.72
N PRO A 32 -6.34 3.63 28.44
CA PRO A 32 -5.67 4.06 27.19
C PRO A 32 -6.12 3.18 25.99
N ALA A 33 -5.91 3.66 24.76
CA ALA A 33 -6.24 2.92 23.53
C ALA A 33 -5.23 1.78 23.30
N THR A 34 -5.39 0.69 24.03
CA THR A 34 -4.53 -0.50 23.97
C THR A 34 -5.34 -1.79 23.78
N ARG A 35 -4.67 -2.86 23.31
CA ARG A 35 -5.31 -4.19 23.23
C ARG A 35 -5.89 -4.65 24.58
N LYS A 36 -5.16 -4.41 25.68
CA LYS A 36 -5.57 -4.83 27.03
C LYS A 36 -6.89 -4.18 27.44
N THR A 37 -6.99 -2.87 27.29
CA THR A 37 -8.20 -2.11 27.70
C THR A 37 -9.38 -2.41 26.79
N LEU A 38 -9.13 -2.59 25.48
CA LEU A 38 -10.19 -2.98 24.54
C LEU A 38 -10.72 -4.39 24.84
N ARG A 39 -9.85 -5.37 25.14
CA ARG A 39 -10.28 -6.72 25.56
C ARG A 39 -11.12 -6.68 26.82
N ALA A 40 -10.72 -5.91 27.82
CA ALA A 40 -11.49 -5.76 29.06
C ALA A 40 -12.88 -5.18 28.78
N TRP A 41 -12.95 -4.16 27.94
CA TRP A 41 -14.21 -3.56 27.52
C TRP A 41 -15.11 -4.54 26.75
N LEU A 42 -14.52 -5.31 25.82
CA LEU A 42 -15.27 -6.34 25.06
C LEU A 42 -15.79 -7.45 25.97
N ALA A 43 -14.98 -7.92 26.91
CA ALA A 43 -15.42 -8.94 27.88
C ALA A 43 -16.58 -8.46 28.78
N GLU A 44 -16.65 -7.16 29.07
CA GLU A 44 -17.73 -6.57 29.88
C GLU A 44 -19.00 -6.31 29.05
N HIS A 45 -18.85 -5.85 27.80
CA HIS A 45 -19.97 -5.36 27.01
C HIS A 45 -20.46 -6.32 25.93
N CYS A 46 -19.62 -7.25 25.48
CA CYS A 46 -19.91 -8.26 24.45
C CYS A 46 -19.40 -9.64 24.88
N PRO A 47 -19.78 -10.17 26.07
CA PRO A 47 -19.21 -11.40 26.62
C PRO A 47 -19.45 -12.63 25.72
N ASP A 48 -20.55 -12.65 24.99
CA ASP A 48 -20.95 -13.75 24.11
C ASP A 48 -20.52 -13.57 22.66
N GLY A 49 -19.71 -12.54 22.36
CA GLY A 49 -19.34 -12.20 20.99
C GLY A 49 -20.46 -11.59 20.16
N ASP A 50 -21.52 -11.15 20.79
CA ASP A 50 -22.78 -10.70 20.21
C ASP A 50 -22.74 -9.21 19.88
N GLY A 51 -22.04 -8.83 18.81
CA GLY A 51 -21.94 -7.43 18.43
C GLY A 51 -21.44 -7.21 17.02
N GLU A 52 -21.75 -6.01 16.48
CA GLU A 52 -21.31 -5.53 15.18
C GLU A 52 -20.76 -4.12 15.34
N PHE A 53 -19.50 -3.90 15.01
CA PHE A 53 -18.87 -2.61 15.18
C PHE A 53 -18.22 -2.08 13.91
N ALA A 54 -18.54 -0.82 13.61
CA ALA A 54 -17.95 -0.06 12.52
C ALA A 54 -16.77 0.79 13.01
N LEU A 55 -15.69 0.83 12.25
CA LEU A 55 -14.55 1.72 12.45
C LEU A 55 -14.02 2.26 11.13
N GLU A 56 -13.38 3.42 11.20
CA GLU A 56 -12.75 4.06 10.05
C GLU A 56 -11.31 3.51 9.83
N GLY A 57 -10.87 3.41 8.58
CA GLY A 57 -9.51 2.99 8.20
C GLY A 57 -8.43 3.99 8.63
N CYS A 58 -8.20 4.13 9.94
CA CYS A 58 -7.18 4.99 10.55
C CYS A 58 -5.91 4.19 10.90
N THR A 59 -4.88 4.82 11.43
CA THR A 59 -3.62 4.14 11.83
C THR A 59 -3.83 2.99 12.82
N GLY A 60 -4.84 3.07 13.69
CA GLY A 60 -5.12 2.08 14.72
C GLY A 60 -6.11 0.98 14.33
N TRP A 61 -6.65 0.99 13.11
CA TRP A 61 -7.71 0.06 12.70
C TRP A 61 -7.34 -1.42 12.88
N ARG A 62 -6.08 -1.77 12.62
CA ARG A 62 -5.64 -3.17 12.59
C ARG A 62 -5.85 -3.87 13.95
N TYR A 63 -5.28 -3.32 15.02
CA TYR A 63 -5.37 -3.99 16.31
C TYR A 63 -6.80 -4.01 16.84
N VAL A 64 -7.60 -3.00 16.53
CA VAL A 64 -9.00 -2.95 16.93
C VAL A 64 -9.79 -4.04 16.23
N SER A 65 -9.64 -4.17 14.91
CA SER A 65 -10.33 -5.23 14.15
C SER A 65 -9.88 -6.64 14.57
N GLU A 66 -8.58 -6.84 14.87
CA GLU A 66 -8.07 -8.12 15.38
C GLU A 66 -8.67 -8.49 16.74
N GLU A 67 -8.81 -7.52 17.66
CA GLU A 67 -9.40 -7.76 18.98
C GLU A 67 -10.91 -8.01 18.93
N LEU A 68 -11.63 -7.26 18.09
CA LEU A 68 -13.06 -7.51 17.84
C LEU A 68 -13.28 -8.91 17.27
N ALA A 69 -12.55 -9.28 16.22
CA ALA A 69 -12.66 -10.61 15.61
C ALA A 69 -12.28 -11.73 16.60
N ALA A 70 -11.26 -11.54 17.44
CA ALA A 70 -10.86 -12.49 18.47
C ALA A 70 -11.93 -12.68 19.56
N ALA A 71 -12.75 -11.66 19.80
CA ALA A 71 -13.89 -11.71 20.71
C ALA A 71 -15.17 -12.27 20.05
N GLY A 72 -15.12 -12.67 18.78
CA GLY A 72 -16.29 -13.16 18.03
C GLY A 72 -17.22 -12.05 17.53
N VAL A 73 -16.83 -10.80 17.67
CA VAL A 73 -17.60 -9.60 17.31
C VAL A 73 -17.42 -9.28 15.84
N GLY A 74 -18.50 -8.95 15.15
CA GLY A 74 -18.48 -8.52 13.75
C GLY A 74 -17.75 -7.19 13.56
N VAL A 75 -16.96 -7.10 12.49
CA VAL A 75 -16.07 -5.96 12.21
C VAL A 75 -16.37 -5.37 10.86
N HIS A 76 -16.70 -4.09 10.85
CA HIS A 76 -16.94 -3.29 9.65
C HIS A 76 -15.87 -2.19 9.54
N LEU A 77 -14.99 -2.31 8.56
CA LEU A 77 -13.97 -1.30 8.28
C LEU A 77 -14.44 -0.41 7.13
N GLY A 78 -14.43 0.90 7.30
CA GLY A 78 -14.87 1.83 6.27
C GLY A 78 -13.77 2.68 5.67
N ASP A 79 -13.96 3.10 4.41
CA ASP A 79 -13.06 4.06 3.77
C ASP A 79 -13.28 5.46 4.34
N PRO A 80 -12.22 6.14 4.84
CA PRO A 80 -12.32 7.46 5.44
C PRO A 80 -12.90 8.53 4.52
N ALA A 81 -12.57 8.48 3.22
CA ALA A 81 -13.04 9.48 2.26
C ALA A 81 -14.52 9.28 1.93
N GLU A 82 -14.98 8.03 1.81
CA GLU A 82 -16.38 7.71 1.57
C GLU A 82 -17.24 8.02 2.81
N ILE A 83 -16.77 7.70 4.02
CA ILE A 83 -17.44 8.08 5.28
C ILE A 83 -17.55 9.61 5.39
N ALA A 84 -16.46 10.32 5.08
CA ALA A 84 -16.47 11.79 5.11
C ALA A 84 -17.47 12.39 4.13
N ALA A 85 -17.67 11.80 2.94
CA ALA A 85 -18.67 12.22 1.96
C ALA A 85 -20.11 12.00 2.46
N LEU A 86 -20.36 10.97 3.29
CA LEU A 86 -21.66 10.67 3.87
C LEU A 86 -22.00 11.51 5.10
N ARG A 87 -21.06 12.27 5.63
CA ARG A 87 -21.23 13.10 6.84
C ARG A 87 -22.24 14.26 6.69
N GLY A 88 -22.59 14.61 5.47
CA GLY A 88 -23.49 15.73 5.15
C GLY A 88 -22.86 17.12 5.36
N PRO A 89 -23.66 18.20 5.25
CA PRO A 89 -23.15 19.56 5.35
C PRO A 89 -22.54 19.87 6.73
N LYS A 90 -21.40 20.56 6.75
CA LYS A 90 -20.57 20.90 7.93
C LYS A 90 -21.26 21.88 8.92
N LYS A 91 -22.50 21.65 9.30
CA LYS A 91 -23.24 22.55 10.23
C LYS A 91 -23.09 22.19 11.71
N ARG A 92 -22.35 21.10 12.06
CA ARG A 92 -22.20 20.65 13.45
C ARG A 92 -20.72 20.58 13.84
N ALA A 93 -20.46 20.79 15.12
CA ALA A 93 -19.13 20.64 15.67
C ALA A 93 -18.62 19.20 15.45
N LYS A 94 -17.39 19.05 14.97
CA LYS A 94 -16.72 17.76 14.86
C LYS A 94 -16.27 17.35 16.26
N THR A 95 -16.78 16.23 16.76
CA THR A 95 -16.36 15.62 18.04
C THR A 95 -16.24 14.12 17.84
N ASP A 96 -15.32 13.49 18.55
CA ASP A 96 -15.10 12.02 18.49
C ASP A 96 -16.40 11.24 18.74
N ARG A 97 -17.27 11.71 19.65
CA ARG A 97 -18.59 11.13 19.88
C ARG A 97 -19.49 11.23 18.66
N ALA A 98 -19.49 12.37 17.94
CA ALA A 98 -20.29 12.52 16.74
C ALA A 98 -19.78 11.61 15.62
N ASP A 99 -18.47 11.39 15.54
CA ASP A 99 -17.85 10.51 14.56
C ASP A 99 -18.19 9.02 14.88
N ALA A 100 -18.05 8.57 16.12
CA ALA A 100 -18.47 7.24 16.54
C ALA A 100 -19.98 6.99 16.29
N ARG A 101 -20.84 7.99 16.59
CA ARG A 101 -22.28 7.93 16.31
C ARG A 101 -22.57 7.83 14.81
N LEU A 102 -21.85 8.55 13.97
CA LEU A 102 -22.02 8.47 12.52
C LEU A 102 -21.73 7.06 12.00
N LEU A 103 -20.62 6.44 12.46
CA LEU A 103 -20.26 5.08 12.09
C LEU A 103 -21.36 4.08 12.47
N ARG A 104 -21.87 4.14 13.72
CA ARG A 104 -22.99 3.32 14.16
C ARG A 104 -24.24 3.55 13.30
N THR A 105 -24.58 4.80 13.03
CA THR A 105 -25.78 5.14 12.26
C THR A 105 -25.71 4.59 10.84
N LEU A 106 -24.56 4.76 10.15
CA LEU A 106 -24.35 4.22 8.82
C LEU A 106 -24.43 2.68 8.80
N LEU A 107 -23.93 2.02 9.85
CA LEU A 107 -24.02 0.56 9.98
C LEU A 107 -25.47 0.11 10.15
N LEU A 108 -26.21 0.72 11.05
CA LEU A 108 -27.64 0.41 11.28
C LEU A 108 -28.51 0.65 10.05
N GLU A 109 -28.19 1.68 9.27
CA GLU A 109 -28.92 2.02 8.03
C GLU A 109 -28.51 1.14 6.83
N GLY A 110 -27.54 0.22 6.98
CA GLY A 110 -27.01 -0.58 5.88
C GLY A 110 -26.31 0.25 4.79
N ARG A 111 -25.83 1.43 5.15
CA ARG A 111 -25.16 2.41 4.27
C ARG A 111 -23.67 2.55 4.56
N PHE A 112 -23.13 1.70 5.42
CA PHE A 112 -21.72 1.77 5.78
C PHE A 112 -20.84 1.43 4.55
N PRO A 113 -19.84 2.27 4.18
CA PRO A 113 -19.01 2.04 3.00
C PRO A 113 -17.91 1.02 3.33
N GLU A 114 -18.22 -0.26 3.18
CA GLU A 114 -17.36 -1.37 3.52
C GLU A 114 -16.04 -1.38 2.77
N SER A 115 -14.95 -1.43 3.51
CA SER A 115 -13.61 -1.69 3.01
C SER A 115 -13.18 -3.12 3.30
N TRP A 116 -12.44 -3.72 2.41
CA TRP A 116 -11.92 -5.05 2.60
C TRP A 116 -10.87 -5.12 3.71
N ILE A 117 -11.09 -5.99 4.69
CA ILE A 117 -10.13 -6.29 5.76
C ILE A 117 -9.16 -7.37 5.26
N PRO A 118 -7.88 -7.05 5.08
CA PRO A 118 -6.91 -8.01 4.58
C PRO A 118 -6.56 -9.05 5.66
N PRO A 119 -6.38 -10.32 5.28
CA PRO A 119 -5.90 -11.35 6.21
C PRO A 119 -4.46 -11.05 6.65
N ALA A 120 -4.08 -11.56 7.83
CA ALA A 120 -2.80 -11.27 8.47
C ALA A 120 -1.58 -11.44 7.55
N PRO A 121 -1.44 -12.50 6.71
CA PRO A 121 -0.28 -12.63 5.81
C PRO A 121 -0.17 -11.51 4.78
N VAL A 122 -1.31 -11.01 4.28
CA VAL A 122 -1.32 -9.87 3.35
C VAL A 122 -0.87 -8.60 4.08
N VAL A 123 -1.34 -8.38 5.31
CA VAL A 123 -0.92 -7.22 6.13
C VAL A 123 0.57 -7.27 6.42
N GLU A 124 1.11 -8.44 6.79
CA GLU A 124 2.54 -8.62 7.04
C GLU A 124 3.39 -8.31 5.80
N MET A 125 3.08 -8.92 4.66
CA MET A 125 3.83 -8.66 3.43
C MET A 125 3.67 -7.23 2.94
N ARG A 126 2.51 -6.61 3.14
CA ARG A 126 2.30 -5.18 2.87
C ARG A 126 3.19 -4.30 3.75
N THR A 127 3.30 -4.62 5.03
CA THR A 127 4.16 -3.90 5.97
C THR A 127 5.64 -4.01 5.56
N LEU A 128 6.12 -5.22 5.27
CA LEU A 128 7.50 -5.45 4.83
C LEU A 128 7.79 -4.82 3.47
N GLY A 129 6.86 -4.90 2.52
CA GLY A 129 6.99 -4.27 1.21
C GLY A 129 7.08 -2.75 1.29
N ARG A 130 6.30 -2.13 2.17
CA ARG A 130 6.34 -0.68 2.42
C ARG A 130 7.64 -0.26 3.12
N LEU A 131 8.12 -1.06 4.08
CA LEU A 131 9.43 -0.85 4.70
C LEU A 131 10.53 -0.92 3.64
N TYR A 132 10.53 -1.97 2.80
CA TYR A 132 11.48 -2.10 1.70
C TYR A 132 11.47 -0.87 0.79
N TYR A 133 10.29 -0.39 0.40
CA TYR A 133 10.16 0.79 -0.45
C TYR A 133 10.72 2.05 0.23
N THR A 134 10.43 2.25 1.51
CA THR A 134 10.94 3.38 2.30
C THR A 134 12.47 3.38 2.35
N LEU A 135 13.10 2.26 2.71
CA LEU A 135 14.56 2.14 2.77
C LEU A 135 15.21 2.34 1.39
N MET A 136 14.60 1.84 0.33
CA MET A 136 15.04 2.05 -1.04
C MET A 136 14.98 3.53 -1.45
N ASP A 137 13.94 4.24 -1.03
CA ASP A 137 13.77 5.67 -1.33
C ASP A 137 14.76 6.54 -0.55
N GLU A 138 14.98 6.23 0.73
CA GLU A 138 16.02 6.86 1.56
C GLU A 138 17.42 6.65 0.96
N ARG A 139 17.75 5.41 0.54
CA ARG A 139 19.02 5.12 -0.12
C ARG A 139 19.19 5.92 -1.40
N ARG A 140 18.15 6.03 -2.21
CA ARG A 140 18.15 6.87 -3.42
C ARG A 140 18.34 8.35 -3.09
N ALA A 141 17.69 8.83 -2.04
CA ALA A 141 17.85 10.22 -1.61
C ALA A 141 19.31 10.54 -1.21
N TRP A 142 20.01 9.62 -0.53
CA TRP A 142 21.43 9.78 -0.22
C TRP A 142 22.31 9.77 -1.47
N GLN A 143 22.02 8.93 -2.46
CA GLN A 143 22.74 8.95 -3.75
C GLN A 143 22.57 10.29 -4.47
N GLN A 144 21.34 10.82 -4.49
CA GLN A 144 21.07 12.13 -5.10
C GLN A 144 21.79 13.28 -4.38
N ARG A 145 21.90 13.22 -3.05
CA ARG A 145 22.66 14.19 -2.27
C ARG A 145 24.16 14.16 -2.61
N ILE A 146 24.73 12.98 -2.84
CA ILE A 146 26.12 12.88 -3.32
C ILE A 146 26.26 13.54 -4.69
N HIS A 147 25.38 13.25 -5.65
CA HIS A 147 25.42 13.90 -6.96
C HIS A 147 25.26 15.42 -6.88
N ALA A 148 24.39 15.90 -6.01
CA ALA A 148 24.23 17.34 -5.77
C ALA A 148 25.49 17.97 -5.19
N GLN A 149 26.16 17.29 -4.25
CA GLN A 149 27.41 17.75 -3.65
C GLN A 149 28.57 17.80 -4.67
N LEU A 150 28.68 16.76 -5.53
CA LEU A 150 29.65 16.77 -6.65
C LEU A 150 29.40 17.93 -7.58
N PHE A 151 28.16 18.13 -8.00
CA PHE A 151 27.79 19.22 -8.89
C PHE A 151 28.08 20.61 -8.28
N HIS A 152 27.76 20.78 -7.00
CA HIS A 152 28.02 22.02 -6.26
C HIS A 152 29.50 22.38 -6.23
N GLN A 153 30.42 21.39 -6.27
CA GLN A 153 31.85 21.61 -6.23
C GLN A 153 32.54 21.50 -7.62
N GLY A 154 31.74 21.48 -8.70
CA GLY A 154 32.25 21.44 -10.07
C GLY A 154 32.85 20.09 -10.49
N CYS A 155 32.60 19.04 -9.70
CA CYS A 155 33.06 17.69 -10.06
C CYS A 155 32.17 17.06 -11.13
N PRO A 156 32.73 16.24 -12.04
CA PRO A 156 31.96 15.52 -13.04
C PRO A 156 31.00 14.50 -12.41
N PRO A 157 29.87 14.18 -13.06
CA PRO A 157 28.94 13.20 -12.57
C PRO A 157 29.57 11.80 -12.53
N VAL A 158 29.33 11.06 -11.42
CA VAL A 158 29.79 9.69 -11.27
C VAL A 158 28.67 8.74 -11.68
N THR A 159 28.89 7.95 -12.73
CA THR A 159 27.97 6.89 -13.14
C THR A 159 28.14 5.66 -12.26
N ALA A 160 27.06 4.88 -12.06
CA ALA A 160 27.08 3.67 -11.23
C ALA A 160 27.76 3.87 -9.84
N LEU A 161 27.38 4.93 -9.15
CA LEU A 161 27.97 5.45 -7.91
C LEU A 161 28.25 4.36 -6.85
N LEU A 162 27.42 3.33 -6.77
CA LEU A 162 27.56 2.25 -5.78
C LEU A 162 28.46 1.11 -6.23
N SER A 163 28.91 1.09 -7.49
CA SER A 163 29.89 0.11 -7.96
C SER A 163 31.28 0.40 -7.39
N ALA A 164 32.17 -0.61 -7.38
CA ALA A 164 33.56 -0.41 -6.97
C ALA A 164 34.25 0.71 -7.75
N ALA A 165 34.06 0.74 -9.09
CA ALA A 165 34.60 1.78 -9.95
C ALA A 165 34.00 3.17 -9.66
N GLY A 166 32.70 3.24 -9.39
CA GLY A 166 32.04 4.50 -9.01
C GLY A 166 32.56 5.03 -7.68
N ARG A 167 32.76 4.17 -6.70
CA ARG A 167 33.32 4.54 -5.38
C ARG A 167 34.77 4.98 -5.48
N ASP A 168 35.59 4.32 -6.32
CA ASP A 168 36.96 4.73 -6.59
C ASP A 168 37.00 6.12 -7.27
N THR A 169 36.19 6.36 -8.29
CA THR A 169 36.03 7.67 -8.92
C THR A 169 35.63 8.74 -7.91
N LEU A 170 34.69 8.43 -7.04
CA LEU A 170 34.24 9.32 -5.97
C LEU A 170 35.36 9.62 -4.95
N GLY A 171 36.19 8.62 -4.63
CA GLY A 171 37.37 8.77 -3.77
C GLY A 171 38.40 9.77 -4.31
N ARG A 172 38.53 9.82 -5.64
CA ARG A 172 39.47 10.72 -6.34
C ARG A 172 38.90 12.12 -6.66
N ALA A 173 37.59 12.32 -6.42
CA ALA A 173 36.96 13.62 -6.72
C ALA A 173 37.57 14.74 -5.87
N GLU A 174 37.84 15.87 -6.52
CA GLU A 174 38.39 17.07 -5.86
C GLU A 174 37.28 17.78 -5.06
N LEU A 175 37.18 17.46 -3.79
CA LEU A 175 36.21 18.00 -2.88
C LEU A 175 36.87 18.79 -1.76
N SER A 176 36.24 19.87 -1.30
CA SER A 176 36.62 20.52 -0.05
C SER A 176 36.56 19.54 1.11
N ALA A 177 37.23 19.84 2.22
CA ALA A 177 37.19 19.00 3.43
C ALA A 177 35.76 18.73 3.91
N ALA A 178 34.90 19.75 3.92
CA ALA A 178 33.49 19.61 4.29
C ALA A 178 32.70 18.78 3.24
N GLY A 179 32.98 18.94 1.96
CA GLY A 179 32.39 18.14 0.88
C GLY A 179 32.77 16.67 0.99
N ARG A 180 34.03 16.39 1.29
CA ARG A 180 34.51 15.02 1.53
C ARG A 180 33.80 14.40 2.73
N GLN A 181 33.76 15.09 3.86
CA GLN A 181 33.06 14.61 5.05
C GLN A 181 31.59 14.32 4.77
N TYR A 182 30.92 15.17 3.96
CA TYR A 182 29.53 14.96 3.58
C TYR A 182 29.34 13.69 2.76
N VAL A 183 30.20 13.50 1.73
CA VAL A 183 30.14 12.33 0.84
C VAL A 183 30.44 11.04 1.61
N ASP A 184 31.46 11.03 2.48
CA ASP A 184 31.81 9.86 3.30
C ASP A 184 30.68 9.49 4.27
N THR A 185 30.01 10.50 4.85
CA THR A 185 28.83 10.27 5.67
C THR A 185 27.68 9.70 4.87
N ALA A 186 27.42 10.23 3.67
CA ALA A 186 26.37 9.73 2.79
C ALA A 186 26.63 8.28 2.36
N LEU A 187 27.89 7.91 2.05
CA LEU A 187 28.26 6.54 1.71
C LEU A 187 28.03 5.57 2.86
N ARG A 188 28.41 5.92 4.10
CA ARG A 188 28.12 5.09 5.27
C ARG A 188 26.61 4.87 5.44
N ARG A 189 25.79 5.91 5.28
CA ARG A 189 24.32 5.77 5.34
C ARG A 189 23.77 4.85 4.26
N ILE A 190 24.32 4.92 3.05
CA ILE A 190 23.95 4.05 1.93
C ILE A 190 24.32 2.59 2.26
N ASP A 191 25.48 2.34 2.87
CA ASP A 191 25.92 1.01 3.22
C ASP A 191 25.08 0.40 4.36
N GLU A 192 24.74 1.20 5.39
CA GLU A 192 23.80 0.83 6.46
C GLU A 192 22.43 0.44 5.88
N LEU A 193 21.85 1.29 5.04
CA LEU A 193 20.56 1.01 4.40
C LEU A 193 20.62 -0.23 3.49
N THR A 194 21.74 -0.45 2.79
CA THR A 194 21.90 -1.64 1.94
C THR A 194 21.93 -2.92 2.76
N ALA A 195 22.59 -2.90 3.92
CA ALA A 195 22.65 -4.04 4.84
C ALA A 195 21.25 -4.41 5.39
N GLU A 196 20.33 -3.46 5.52
CA GLU A 196 18.94 -3.70 5.92
C GLU A 196 18.05 -4.13 4.74
N ILE A 197 18.25 -3.52 3.56
CA ILE A 197 17.47 -3.79 2.36
C ILE A 197 17.64 -5.22 1.86
N ASP A 198 18.87 -5.75 1.84
CA ASP A 198 19.18 -7.04 1.23
C ASP A 198 18.51 -8.23 1.94
N PRO A 199 18.56 -8.38 3.29
CA PRO A 199 17.82 -9.43 3.97
C PRO A 199 16.32 -9.29 3.85
N LEU A 200 15.77 -8.05 3.90
CA LEU A 200 14.36 -7.80 3.71
C LEU A 200 13.88 -8.19 2.31
N ARG A 201 14.65 -7.85 1.28
CA ARG A 201 14.42 -8.29 -0.09
C ARG A 201 14.39 -9.82 -0.21
N THR A 202 15.34 -10.49 0.44
CA THR A 202 15.44 -11.96 0.45
C THR A 202 14.20 -12.57 1.11
N GLN A 203 13.74 -12.03 2.23
CA GLN A 203 12.53 -12.48 2.91
C GLN A 203 11.28 -12.35 2.02
N LEU A 204 11.09 -11.19 1.38
CA LEU A 204 9.98 -10.94 0.45
C LEU A 204 10.00 -11.88 -0.75
N VAL A 205 11.17 -12.11 -1.34
CA VAL A 205 11.35 -13.02 -2.49
C VAL A 205 11.06 -14.47 -2.10
N ASN A 206 11.59 -14.93 -0.96
CA ASN A 206 11.34 -16.28 -0.46
C ASN A 206 9.83 -16.52 -0.24
N PHE A 207 9.13 -15.59 0.37
CA PHE A 207 7.67 -15.69 0.50
C PHE A 207 6.99 -15.79 -0.87
N ALA A 208 7.37 -14.93 -1.82
CA ALA A 208 6.75 -14.87 -3.15
C ALA A 208 6.89 -16.19 -3.93
N GLN A 209 8.03 -16.88 -3.80
CA GLN A 209 8.30 -18.14 -4.50
C GLN A 209 7.36 -19.27 -4.09
N HIS A 210 6.83 -19.23 -2.87
CA HIS A 210 5.94 -20.25 -2.31
C HIS A 210 4.46 -19.84 -2.34
N GLN A 211 4.15 -18.55 -2.55
CA GLN A 211 2.78 -18.05 -2.54
C GLN A 211 2.11 -18.19 -3.92
N THR A 212 0.93 -18.81 -3.99
CA THR A 212 0.24 -19.14 -5.25
C THR A 212 -0.07 -17.91 -6.11
N GLY A 213 -0.58 -16.84 -5.52
CA GLY A 213 -0.87 -15.60 -6.26
C GLY A 213 0.38 -14.95 -6.82
N CYS A 214 1.48 -14.91 -6.04
CA CYS A 214 2.77 -14.39 -6.51
C CYS A 214 3.33 -15.20 -7.68
N ARG A 215 3.21 -16.53 -7.61
CA ARG A 215 3.63 -17.43 -8.71
C ARG A 215 2.82 -17.20 -9.98
N ALA A 216 1.54 -16.96 -9.88
CA ALA A 216 0.71 -16.61 -11.02
C ALA A 216 1.11 -15.26 -11.64
N LEU A 217 1.39 -14.26 -10.83
CA LEU A 217 1.86 -12.96 -11.28
C LEU A 217 3.22 -13.04 -11.97
N GLN A 218 4.14 -13.84 -11.44
CA GLN A 218 5.50 -14.01 -11.97
C GLN A 218 5.53 -14.60 -13.41
N ARG A 219 4.46 -15.29 -13.85
CA ARG A 219 4.33 -15.78 -15.22
C ARG A 219 4.22 -14.66 -16.27
N HIS A 220 3.86 -13.45 -15.85
CA HIS A 220 3.82 -12.30 -16.76
C HIS A 220 5.21 -11.73 -17.00
N TYR A 221 5.48 -11.42 -18.28
CA TYR A 221 6.77 -10.85 -18.67
C TYR A 221 7.11 -9.59 -17.87
N GLY A 222 8.32 -9.56 -17.34
CA GLY A 222 8.86 -8.44 -16.57
C GLY A 222 8.50 -8.45 -15.08
N ILE A 223 7.60 -9.33 -14.61
CA ILE A 223 7.27 -9.44 -13.18
C ILE A 223 8.28 -10.38 -12.51
N GLY A 224 9.23 -9.81 -11.78
CA GLY A 224 10.11 -10.55 -10.86
C GLY A 224 9.42 -10.82 -9.52
N TRP A 225 9.98 -11.74 -8.70
CA TRP A 225 9.41 -12.15 -7.42
C TRP A 225 9.12 -11.00 -6.46
N LEU A 226 10.01 -10.01 -6.40
CA LEU A 226 9.82 -8.82 -5.55
C LEU A 226 8.61 -7.99 -5.99
N CYS A 227 8.50 -7.69 -7.29
CA CYS A 227 7.31 -6.98 -7.80
C CYS A 227 6.04 -7.82 -7.63
N ALA A 228 6.13 -9.15 -7.78
CA ALA A 228 5.00 -10.05 -7.58
C ALA A 228 4.44 -9.97 -6.16
N VAL A 229 5.29 -10.03 -5.11
CA VAL A 229 4.82 -9.95 -3.73
C VAL A 229 4.26 -8.57 -3.38
N ILE A 230 4.86 -7.49 -3.87
CA ILE A 230 4.36 -6.14 -3.62
C ILE A 230 3.00 -5.93 -4.30
N ILE A 231 2.85 -6.33 -5.57
CA ILE A 231 1.57 -6.26 -6.26
C ILE A 231 0.53 -7.12 -5.55
N TRP A 232 0.87 -8.36 -5.20
CA TRP A 232 -0.01 -9.27 -4.48
C TRP A 232 -0.47 -8.70 -3.13
N ALA A 233 0.45 -8.18 -2.32
CA ALA A 233 0.14 -7.63 -1.02
C ALA A 233 -0.75 -6.38 -1.10
N GLU A 234 -0.49 -5.48 -2.04
CA GLU A 234 -1.27 -4.25 -2.20
C GLU A 234 -2.64 -4.52 -2.84
N VAL A 235 -2.72 -5.41 -3.82
CA VAL A 235 -3.99 -5.79 -4.45
C VAL A 235 -4.85 -6.63 -3.52
N GLY A 236 -4.27 -7.63 -2.85
CA GLY A 236 -5.00 -8.59 -2.01
C GLY A 236 -6.01 -9.39 -2.82
N ASP A 237 -7.26 -9.49 -2.33
CA ASP A 237 -8.34 -10.16 -3.04
C ASP A 237 -8.80 -9.32 -4.24
N ALA A 238 -8.46 -9.79 -5.45
CA ALA A 238 -8.85 -9.09 -6.66
C ALA A 238 -10.38 -9.08 -6.91
N ARG A 239 -11.15 -9.96 -6.24
CA ARG A 239 -12.61 -10.04 -6.36
C ARG A 239 -13.31 -8.83 -5.75
N ARG A 240 -12.67 -8.12 -4.83
CA ARG A 240 -13.17 -6.85 -4.25
C ARG A 240 -13.30 -5.73 -5.28
N PHE A 241 -12.60 -5.83 -6.41
CA PHE A 241 -12.73 -4.88 -7.51
C PHE A 241 -13.73 -5.39 -8.54
N ARG A 242 -14.66 -4.54 -8.94
CA ARG A 242 -15.68 -4.86 -9.95
C ARG A 242 -15.08 -5.04 -11.35
N SER A 243 -13.96 -4.36 -11.63
CA SER A 243 -13.28 -4.41 -12.92
C SER A 243 -11.78 -4.15 -12.79
N SER A 244 -11.01 -4.52 -13.82
CA SER A 244 -9.59 -4.19 -13.90
C SER A 244 -9.33 -2.67 -13.93
N ASP A 245 -10.27 -1.88 -14.42
CA ASP A 245 -10.18 -0.41 -14.43
C ASP A 245 -10.34 0.17 -13.03
N GLN A 246 -11.13 -0.47 -12.17
CA GLN A 246 -11.22 -0.07 -10.77
C GLN A 246 -9.89 -0.33 -10.04
N LEU A 247 -9.17 -1.44 -10.34
CA LEU A 247 -7.83 -1.65 -9.81
C LEU A 247 -6.84 -0.58 -10.31
N VAL A 248 -6.89 -0.19 -11.57
CA VAL A 248 -6.04 0.88 -12.12
C VAL A 248 -6.31 2.20 -11.41
N ARG A 249 -7.57 2.51 -11.11
CA ARG A 249 -7.97 3.68 -10.31
C ARG A 249 -7.50 3.57 -8.87
N PHE A 250 -7.67 2.42 -8.24
CA PHE A 250 -7.17 2.14 -6.89
C PHE A 250 -5.65 2.34 -6.77
N ALA A 251 -4.90 2.03 -7.83
CA ALA A 251 -3.47 2.31 -7.89
C ALA A 251 -3.14 3.81 -8.12
N GLY A 252 -4.15 4.66 -8.38
CA GLY A 252 -3.95 6.07 -8.68
C GLY A 252 -3.31 6.34 -10.04
N LEU A 253 -3.50 5.43 -10.99
CA LEU A 253 -3.02 5.54 -12.37
C LEU A 253 -4.11 6.05 -13.34
N ASP A 254 -5.26 6.43 -12.84
CA ASP A 254 -6.32 7.10 -13.60
C ASP A 254 -6.00 8.58 -13.80
N VAL A 255 -6.67 9.18 -14.77
CA VAL A 255 -6.54 10.61 -15.06
C VAL A 255 -7.76 11.32 -14.51
N THR A 256 -7.55 12.33 -13.69
CA THR A 256 -8.62 13.22 -13.28
C THR A 256 -9.14 14.00 -14.48
N VAL A 257 -10.44 13.96 -14.74
CA VAL A 257 -11.05 14.68 -15.85
C VAL A 257 -11.85 15.85 -15.27
N TYR A 258 -11.44 17.05 -15.61
CA TYR A 258 -12.24 18.24 -15.39
C TYR A 258 -12.87 18.66 -16.73
N SER A 259 -14.17 18.49 -16.84
CA SER A 259 -14.95 18.99 -17.98
C SER A 259 -16.00 19.94 -17.45
N SER A 260 -15.91 21.19 -17.86
CA SER A 260 -16.92 22.22 -17.59
C SER A 260 -17.19 22.91 -18.92
N ASP A 261 -18.44 22.87 -19.35
CA ASP A 261 -18.88 23.36 -20.66
C ASP A 261 -17.93 22.92 -21.80
N SER A 262 -17.78 23.40 -22.87
CA SER A 262 -16.96 22.99 -24.00
C SER A 262 -15.43 22.89 -23.75
N LYS A 263 -14.94 23.17 -22.52
CA LYS A 263 -13.50 23.13 -22.20
C LYS A 263 -13.13 21.85 -21.45
N ARG A 264 -12.37 20.99 -22.12
CA ARG A 264 -11.73 19.81 -21.51
C ARG A 264 -10.29 20.16 -21.11
N SER A 265 -10.02 20.29 -19.83
CA SER A 265 -8.65 20.43 -19.34
C SER A 265 -7.93 19.07 -19.34
N PRO A 266 -6.66 18.98 -19.81
CA PRO A 266 -5.86 17.77 -19.63
C PRO A 266 -5.70 17.51 -18.13
N GLY A 267 -6.24 16.37 -17.65
CA GLY A 267 -6.17 16.00 -16.25
C GLY A 267 -4.79 15.51 -15.85
N HIS A 268 -4.54 15.54 -14.56
CA HIS A 268 -3.36 14.95 -13.94
C HIS A 268 -3.66 13.52 -13.47
N LEU A 269 -2.62 12.70 -13.27
CA LEU A 269 -2.78 11.43 -12.57
C LEU A 269 -3.30 11.70 -11.15
N SER A 270 -4.30 10.91 -10.73
CA SER A 270 -4.89 11.08 -9.39
C SER A 270 -3.86 10.84 -8.30
N ARG A 271 -2.94 9.89 -8.51
CA ARG A 271 -1.93 9.43 -7.56
C ARG A 271 -2.50 9.06 -6.18
N GLN A 272 -3.81 8.89 -6.09
CA GLN A 272 -4.48 8.35 -4.92
C GLN A 272 -4.19 6.85 -4.87
N GLY A 273 -3.95 6.30 -3.67
CA GLY A 273 -3.62 4.88 -3.50
C GLY A 273 -2.13 4.62 -3.28
N SER A 274 -1.75 3.34 -3.23
CA SER A 274 -0.43 2.88 -2.82
C SER A 274 0.69 3.35 -3.77
N PRO A 275 1.69 4.08 -3.28
CA PRO A 275 2.88 4.40 -4.05
C PRO A 275 3.73 3.14 -4.36
N GLU A 276 3.70 2.13 -3.49
CA GLU A 276 4.42 0.88 -3.66
C GLU A 276 3.86 0.07 -4.84
N LEU A 277 2.52 0.03 -4.97
CA LEU A 277 1.86 -0.61 -6.10
C LEU A 277 2.22 0.08 -7.42
N ARG A 278 2.20 1.42 -7.44
CA ARG A 278 2.62 2.19 -8.62
C ARG A 278 4.09 1.96 -8.96
N TRP A 279 4.96 1.95 -7.94
CA TRP A 279 6.38 1.67 -8.13
C TRP A 279 6.60 0.27 -8.73
N ALA A 280 5.97 -0.76 -8.18
CA ALA A 280 6.10 -2.13 -8.69
C ALA A 280 5.59 -2.24 -10.14
N ALA A 281 4.44 -1.63 -10.45
CA ALA A 281 3.91 -1.60 -11.80
C ALA A 281 4.83 -0.85 -12.78
N PHE A 282 5.44 0.25 -12.35
CA PHE A 282 6.43 1.01 -13.12
C PHE A 282 7.70 0.20 -13.40
N GLU A 283 8.25 -0.48 -12.38
CA GLU A 283 9.44 -1.33 -12.55
C GLU A 283 9.19 -2.44 -13.60
N VAL A 284 8.03 -3.07 -13.54
CA VAL A 284 7.62 -4.06 -14.54
C VAL A 284 7.46 -3.42 -15.93
N ALA A 285 6.81 -2.27 -16.02
CA ALA A 285 6.53 -1.59 -17.28
C ALA A 285 7.79 -1.13 -18.03
N LYS A 286 8.89 -0.85 -17.32
CA LYS A 286 10.20 -0.55 -17.95
C LYS A 286 10.69 -1.68 -18.86
N SER A 287 10.29 -2.91 -18.61
CA SER A 287 10.65 -4.05 -19.45
C SER A 287 10.00 -4.01 -20.83
N ALA A 288 8.97 -3.18 -21.03
CA ALA A 288 8.23 -3.09 -22.30
C ALA A 288 9.06 -2.57 -23.48
N SER A 289 10.13 -1.81 -23.20
CA SER A 289 11.06 -1.33 -24.24
C SER A 289 11.95 -2.44 -24.84
N ARG A 290 12.01 -3.61 -24.22
CA ARG A 290 12.84 -4.74 -24.65
C ARG A 290 12.13 -5.55 -25.74
N ARG A 291 12.88 -5.98 -26.79
CA ARG A 291 12.31 -6.73 -27.96
C ARG A 291 11.51 -7.98 -27.60
N GLY A 292 11.85 -8.69 -26.54
CA GLY A 292 11.11 -9.88 -26.08
C GLY A 292 9.81 -9.57 -25.33
N SER A 293 9.47 -8.31 -25.08
CA SER A 293 8.26 -7.94 -24.38
C SER A 293 7.01 -8.09 -25.27
N PRO A 294 5.89 -8.65 -24.75
CA PRO A 294 4.61 -8.64 -25.46
C PRO A 294 4.04 -7.24 -25.68
N ASP A 295 4.56 -6.24 -24.94
CA ASP A 295 4.16 -4.85 -25.07
C ASP A 295 5.13 -4.01 -25.91
N TYR A 296 6.16 -4.61 -26.52
CA TYR A 296 7.18 -3.91 -27.29
C TYR A 296 6.60 -3.01 -28.39
N ALA A 297 5.79 -3.59 -29.27
CA ALA A 297 5.17 -2.84 -30.37
C ALA A 297 4.27 -1.70 -29.88
N TYR A 298 3.49 -1.95 -28.81
CA TYR A 298 2.62 -0.95 -28.20
C TYR A 298 3.43 0.20 -27.58
N TYR A 299 4.47 -0.15 -26.82
CA TYR A 299 5.38 0.83 -26.22
C TYR A 299 6.00 1.75 -27.26
N HIS A 300 6.61 1.18 -28.31
CA HIS A 300 7.29 1.94 -29.35
C HIS A 300 6.32 2.76 -30.22
N LYS A 301 5.14 2.26 -30.49
CA LYS A 301 4.07 3.03 -31.16
C LYS A 301 3.70 4.29 -30.38
N LEU A 302 3.62 4.21 -29.03
CA LEU A 302 3.33 5.37 -28.20
C LEU A 302 4.54 6.29 -28.09
N ALA A 303 5.76 5.76 -27.98
CA ALA A 303 6.99 6.55 -27.93
C ALA A 303 7.17 7.39 -29.21
N ALA A 304 6.88 6.82 -30.38
CA ALA A 304 6.96 7.50 -31.68
C ALA A 304 6.00 8.69 -31.79
N LYS A 305 4.82 8.62 -31.14
CA LYS A 305 3.85 9.74 -31.11
C LYS A 305 4.36 10.98 -30.37
N HIS A 306 5.39 10.82 -29.56
CA HIS A 306 5.99 11.87 -28.74
C HIS A 306 7.46 12.14 -29.13
N ASP A 307 7.84 11.84 -30.39
CA ASP A 307 9.20 12.00 -30.92
C ASP A 307 10.29 11.38 -30.03
N HIS A 308 9.96 10.30 -29.35
CA HIS A 308 10.82 9.62 -28.35
C HIS A 308 11.30 10.51 -27.18
N LYS A 309 10.83 11.74 -27.08
CA LYS A 309 11.27 12.70 -26.05
C LYS A 309 10.68 12.45 -24.66
N ASN A 310 9.59 11.71 -24.57
CA ASN A 310 8.89 11.47 -23.32
C ASN A 310 8.61 9.97 -23.08
N GLY A 311 9.60 9.26 -22.57
CA GLY A 311 9.46 7.84 -22.21
C GLY A 311 8.47 7.54 -21.07
N LYS A 312 8.04 8.56 -20.33
CA LYS A 312 7.10 8.36 -19.20
C LYS A 312 5.69 7.97 -19.65
N ASN A 313 5.18 8.58 -20.72
CA ASN A 313 3.83 8.28 -21.20
C ASN A 313 3.65 6.85 -21.74
N PRO A 314 4.58 6.31 -22.58
CA PRO A 314 4.53 4.91 -22.96
C PRO A 314 4.60 3.95 -21.78
N THR A 315 5.51 4.20 -20.83
CA THR A 315 5.64 3.39 -19.61
C THR A 315 4.34 3.38 -18.81
N LEU A 316 3.74 4.54 -18.54
CA LEU A 316 2.47 4.68 -17.83
C LEU A 316 1.32 3.90 -18.53
N ALA A 317 1.28 3.92 -19.84
CA ALA A 317 0.27 3.15 -20.59
C ALA A 317 0.45 1.63 -20.40
N VAL A 318 1.71 1.18 -20.31
CA VAL A 318 2.03 -0.24 -20.02
C VAL A 318 1.76 -0.57 -18.55
N GLU A 319 2.03 0.31 -17.57
CA GLU A 319 1.68 0.10 -16.16
C GLU A 319 0.20 -0.28 -16.01
N ARG A 320 -0.70 0.45 -16.67
CA ARG A 320 -2.13 0.15 -16.67
C ARG A 320 -2.44 -1.23 -17.25
N LYS A 321 -1.74 -1.62 -18.34
CA LYS A 321 -1.89 -2.97 -18.93
C LYS A 321 -1.39 -4.06 -18.00
N VAL A 322 -0.25 -3.84 -17.34
CA VAL A 322 0.31 -4.76 -16.33
C VAL A 322 -0.69 -4.99 -15.21
N LEU A 323 -1.24 -3.93 -14.60
CA LEU A 323 -2.22 -4.06 -13.52
C LEU A 323 -3.50 -4.77 -13.97
N ARG A 324 -3.99 -4.54 -15.19
CA ARG A 324 -5.15 -5.28 -15.71
C ARG A 324 -4.86 -6.78 -15.85
N ARG A 325 -3.66 -7.16 -16.31
CA ARG A 325 -3.26 -8.58 -16.37
C ARG A 325 -3.17 -9.17 -14.95
N CYS A 326 -2.55 -8.45 -14.01
CA CYS A 326 -2.47 -8.88 -12.62
C CYS A 326 -3.86 -9.10 -12.02
N TYR A 327 -4.80 -8.19 -12.27
CA TYR A 327 -6.19 -8.32 -11.85
C TYR A 327 -6.82 -9.62 -12.35
N HIS A 328 -6.72 -9.90 -13.65
CA HIS A 328 -7.33 -11.10 -14.22
C HIS A 328 -6.73 -12.38 -13.64
N SER A 329 -5.39 -12.45 -13.54
CA SER A 329 -4.72 -13.62 -12.97
C SER A 329 -5.06 -13.88 -11.50
N LEU A 330 -5.11 -12.84 -10.67
CA LEU A 330 -5.49 -12.99 -9.25
C LEU A 330 -6.98 -13.29 -9.11
N ARG A 331 -7.84 -12.67 -9.90
CA ARG A 331 -9.29 -12.91 -9.88
C ARG A 331 -9.66 -14.33 -10.31
N GLU A 332 -8.97 -14.87 -11.30
CA GLU A 332 -9.15 -16.24 -11.78
C GLU A 332 -8.81 -17.28 -10.71
N LEU A 333 -7.75 -17.03 -9.93
CA LEU A 333 -7.39 -17.88 -8.80
C LEU A 333 -8.38 -17.81 -7.64
N GLY A 334 -9.13 -16.72 -7.52
CA GLY A 334 -10.08 -16.51 -6.42
C GLY A 334 -9.40 -16.59 -5.04
N GLU A 335 -9.94 -17.42 -4.15
CA GLU A 335 -9.38 -17.61 -2.79
C GLU A 335 -7.99 -18.22 -2.77
N ALA A 336 -7.68 -19.08 -3.74
CA ALA A 336 -6.36 -19.68 -3.85
C ALA A 336 -5.25 -18.64 -4.06
N ALA A 337 -5.59 -17.43 -4.57
CA ALA A 337 -4.63 -16.34 -4.67
C ALA A 337 -4.11 -15.86 -3.31
N LEU A 338 -4.87 -16.05 -2.23
CA LEU A 338 -4.53 -15.64 -0.87
C LEU A 338 -4.08 -16.82 0.02
N ALA A 339 -4.16 -18.05 -0.49
CA ALA A 339 -3.74 -19.22 0.27
C ALA A 339 -2.29 -19.10 0.73
N LEU A 340 -2.05 -19.41 1.99
CA LEU A 340 -0.69 -19.47 2.54
C LEU A 340 0.12 -20.54 1.84
N PRO A 341 1.44 -20.37 1.72
CA PRO A 341 2.33 -21.44 1.34
C PRO A 341 2.09 -22.63 2.27
N ASP A 342 2.02 -23.84 1.69
CA ASP A 342 1.89 -25.05 2.48
C ASP A 342 3.18 -25.21 3.32
N THR A 343 3.08 -24.94 4.63
CA THR A 343 4.21 -24.99 5.56
C THR A 343 4.55 -26.43 5.99
N ARG A 344 3.90 -27.44 5.40
CA ARG A 344 4.31 -28.82 5.66
C ARG A 344 5.72 -29.05 5.10
N PRO A 345 6.68 -29.47 5.93
CA PRO A 345 7.94 -29.94 5.41
C PRO A 345 7.62 -31.09 4.45
N GLN A 346 8.02 -30.95 3.18
CA GLN A 346 8.02 -32.09 2.28
C GLN A 346 8.82 -33.19 2.99
N GLN A 347 8.12 -34.19 3.55
CA GLN A 347 8.77 -35.42 3.95
C GLN A 347 9.48 -35.89 2.69
N ALA A 348 10.81 -35.87 2.76
CA ALA A 348 11.67 -36.44 1.74
C ALA A 348 11.19 -37.87 1.50
N ALA A 349 10.68 -38.12 0.31
CA ALA A 349 10.43 -39.47 -0.15
C ALA A 349 11.80 -40.18 -0.17
N ALA A 350 11.98 -41.10 0.79
CA ALA A 350 13.12 -42.01 0.82
C ALA A 350 13.01 -43.02 -0.30
#